data_cd41414efe28bab34f909d117722e1f1
#
_entry.id   cd41414efe28bab34f909d117722e1f1
#
_cell.length_a   1.000
_cell.length_b   1.000
_cell.length_c   1.000
_cell.angle_alpha   90.00
_cell.angle_beta   90.00
_cell.angle_gamma   90.00
#
_symmetry.space_group_name_H-M   'P 1'
#
loop_
_entity.id
_entity.type
_entity.pdbx_description
1 polymer ?
#
loop_
_entity_poly.entity_id
_entity_poly.type
_entity_poly.pdbx_seq_one_letter_code
_entity_poly.pdbx_strand_id
1 'polypeptide(L)'
;MTYTPFTAFAGLDNAALDGLFYDVDILRANEREELACARKVEGMILEVGPSTAPSIKLWKSLKECPPLAPRYAAITVAGVGSSAVGAAALARNVADALGAPVLAVVSGHGMGDLASEAMGGFFLFGGLNALRHGFASLERTMDAMTWMLPKGSRPWLGNFDPGQSFQLSRYSKDVKALTGLLAERVETDLLVGHSKGNLVISEALYALKSQHKARFAAMVRDLRVVTFGARIAMPSDVKTVVDVMGEMDTLGDFNSRPDIARDVTVPSAWHHTNTRLPNHVPVTRVLKNVLAG
;
A
#
# COMPACT_ATOMS: atom_id res chain seq x y z
N MET A 1 -33.16 7.47 0.89
CA MET A 1 -31.94 7.02 1.59
C MET A 1 -31.05 6.40 0.53
N THR A 2 -30.02 7.14 0.09
CA THR A 2 -29.03 6.64 -0.85
C THR A 2 -28.07 5.72 -0.06
N TYR A 3 -28.23 4.42 -0.25
CA TYR A 3 -27.27 3.44 0.24
C TYR A 3 -25.94 3.66 -0.48
N THR A 4 -24.96 4.22 0.19
CA THR A 4 -23.60 4.18 -0.29
C THR A 4 -23.00 2.80 0.05
N PRO A 5 -22.21 2.17 -0.83
CA PRO A 5 -21.61 0.85 -0.55
C PRO A 5 -20.78 0.80 0.74
N PHE A 6 -20.40 1.95 1.28
CA PHE A 6 -19.61 2.09 2.51
C PHE A 6 -20.39 1.82 3.80
N THR A 7 -21.73 2.06 3.83
CA THR A 7 -22.53 1.79 5.02
C THR A 7 -22.67 0.30 5.32
N ALA A 8 -22.49 -0.57 4.32
CA ALA A 8 -22.56 -2.02 4.49
C ALA A 8 -21.37 -2.59 5.29
N PHE A 9 -20.20 -1.93 5.30
CA PHE A 9 -18.99 -2.41 5.96
C PHE A 9 -18.79 -1.85 7.38
N ALA A 10 -19.52 -0.82 7.76
CA ALA A 10 -19.36 -0.11 9.04
C ALA A 10 -19.65 -0.95 10.29
N GLY A 11 -20.23 -2.15 10.15
CA GLY A 11 -20.55 -3.07 11.26
C GLY A 11 -19.68 -4.32 11.32
N LEU A 12 -18.71 -4.51 10.41
CA LEU A 12 -17.88 -5.70 10.35
C LEU A 12 -16.63 -5.54 11.23
N ASP A 13 -16.26 -6.61 11.95
CA ASP A 13 -14.97 -6.67 12.61
C ASP A 13 -13.84 -6.95 11.59
N ASN A 14 -12.59 -6.86 12.01
CA ASN A 14 -11.45 -7.07 11.10
C ASN A 14 -11.36 -8.49 10.57
N ALA A 15 -11.80 -9.49 11.33
CA ALA A 15 -11.77 -10.88 10.87
C ALA A 15 -12.77 -11.09 9.73
N ALA A 16 -13.95 -10.46 9.82
CA ALA A 16 -14.94 -10.46 8.75
C ALA A 16 -14.44 -9.70 7.52
N LEU A 17 -13.76 -8.56 7.71
CA LEU A 17 -13.16 -7.81 6.62
C LEU A 17 -12.01 -8.58 5.95
N ASP A 18 -11.14 -9.24 6.72
CA ASP A 18 -10.10 -10.10 6.17
C ASP A 18 -10.71 -11.23 5.34
N GLY A 19 -11.75 -11.91 5.86
CA GLY A 19 -12.45 -12.98 5.14
C GLY A 19 -13.20 -12.50 3.89
N LEU A 20 -13.59 -11.24 3.84
CA LEU A 20 -14.23 -10.66 2.66
C LEU A 20 -13.20 -10.28 1.59
N PHE A 21 -12.11 -9.61 1.97
CA PHE A 21 -11.20 -9.01 1.00
C PHE A 21 -10.00 -9.90 0.65
N TYR A 22 -9.61 -10.82 1.54
CA TYR A 22 -8.41 -11.64 1.37
C TYR A 22 -8.70 -13.13 1.40
N ASP A 23 -7.87 -13.89 0.73
CA ASP A 23 -7.91 -15.36 0.69
C ASP A 23 -7.31 -15.95 1.99
N VAL A 24 -8.00 -15.72 3.13
CA VAL A 24 -7.50 -16.14 4.45
C VAL A 24 -7.34 -17.65 4.59
N ASP A 25 -8.03 -18.41 3.75
CA ASP A 25 -7.97 -19.88 3.78
C ASP A 25 -6.75 -20.47 3.07
N ILE A 26 -5.96 -19.63 2.38
CA ILE A 26 -4.64 -20.02 1.88
C ILE A 26 -3.65 -20.25 3.05
N LEU A 27 -3.94 -19.67 4.21
CA LEU A 27 -3.17 -19.87 5.43
C LEU A 27 -3.63 -21.15 6.15
N ARG A 28 -2.70 -21.85 6.79
CA ARG A 28 -3.01 -22.99 7.65
C ARG A 28 -3.80 -22.55 8.90
N ALA A 29 -4.57 -23.45 9.48
CA ALA A 29 -5.38 -23.13 10.66
C ALA A 29 -4.52 -22.60 11.83
N ASN A 30 -3.40 -23.27 12.12
CA ASN A 30 -2.46 -22.85 13.16
C ASN A 30 -1.82 -21.48 12.88
N GLU A 31 -1.52 -21.16 11.60
CA GLU A 31 -1.01 -19.85 11.22
C GLU A 31 -2.06 -18.75 11.46
N ARG A 32 -3.32 -19.03 11.14
CA ARG A 32 -4.43 -18.08 11.39
C ARG A 32 -4.64 -17.85 12.89
N GLU A 33 -4.61 -18.90 13.70
CA GLU A 33 -4.74 -18.77 15.16
C GLU A 33 -3.61 -17.95 15.77
N GLU A 34 -2.36 -18.21 15.39
CA GLU A 34 -1.19 -17.46 15.86
C GLU A 34 -1.32 -15.97 15.49
N LEU A 35 -1.65 -15.67 14.22
CA LEU A 35 -1.83 -14.30 13.75
C LEU A 35 -3.02 -13.59 14.40
N ALA A 36 -4.13 -14.29 14.65
CA ALA A 36 -5.30 -13.73 15.33
C ALA A 36 -5.01 -13.40 16.80
N CYS A 37 -4.17 -14.19 17.47
CA CYS A 37 -3.71 -13.93 18.84
C CYS A 37 -2.75 -12.74 18.92
N ALA A 38 -2.06 -12.42 17.84
CA ALA A 38 -1.20 -11.25 17.75
C ALA A 38 -2.08 -10.00 17.66
N ARG A 39 -2.53 -9.51 18.84
CA ARG A 39 -3.39 -8.33 18.94
C ARG A 39 -2.85 -7.22 18.04
N LYS A 40 -3.73 -6.72 17.21
CA LYS A 40 -3.59 -5.70 16.20
C LYS A 40 -2.52 -4.65 16.53
N VAL A 41 -1.47 -4.62 15.74
CA VAL A 41 -0.45 -3.57 15.81
C VAL A 41 -0.15 -3.12 14.37
N GLU A 42 -0.60 -1.90 14.04
CA GLU A 42 -0.18 -1.20 12.83
C GLU A 42 1.35 -1.10 12.77
N GLY A 43 1.92 -1.38 11.61
CA GLY A 43 3.37 -1.40 11.42
C GLY A 43 4.06 -2.71 11.85
N MET A 44 3.29 -3.76 12.19
CA MET A 44 3.82 -5.11 12.30
C MET A 44 4.48 -5.54 11.00
N ILE A 45 5.52 -6.37 11.13
CA ILE A 45 6.23 -6.95 10.01
C ILE A 45 6.06 -8.46 10.07
N LEU A 46 5.73 -9.04 8.91
CA LEU A 46 5.63 -10.49 8.73
C LEU A 46 6.65 -10.93 7.69
N GLU A 47 7.24 -12.12 7.89
CA GLU A 47 7.91 -12.87 6.84
C GLU A 47 7.02 -14.06 6.50
N VAL A 48 6.62 -14.18 5.24
CA VAL A 48 5.65 -15.18 4.80
C VAL A 48 6.26 -16.01 3.67
N GLY A 49 6.39 -17.31 3.88
CA GLY A 49 6.85 -18.26 2.87
C GLY A 49 5.72 -18.66 1.91
N PRO A 50 6.04 -19.26 0.75
CA PRO A 50 5.03 -19.77 -0.20
C PRO A 50 4.31 -21.00 0.37
N SER A 51 3.16 -21.34 -0.21
CA SER A 51 2.36 -22.52 0.19
C SER A 51 3.11 -23.85 0.05
N THR A 52 4.12 -23.92 -0.81
CA THR A 52 5.01 -25.09 -0.99
C THR A 52 5.99 -25.26 0.16
N ALA A 53 6.35 -24.18 0.87
CA ALA A 53 7.21 -24.16 2.05
C ALA A 53 6.65 -23.17 3.07
N PRO A 54 5.47 -23.44 3.66
CA PRO A 54 4.74 -22.48 4.44
C PRO A 54 5.43 -22.20 5.77
N SER A 55 5.67 -20.92 6.00
CA SER A 55 6.23 -20.38 7.22
C SER A 55 5.71 -18.97 7.45
N ILE A 56 5.53 -18.60 8.71
CA ILE A 56 5.22 -17.21 9.09
C ILE A 56 6.09 -16.86 10.29
N LYS A 57 6.76 -15.72 10.21
CA LYS A 57 7.41 -15.08 11.34
C LYS A 57 6.79 -13.70 11.51
N LEU A 58 6.64 -13.26 12.75
CA LEU A 58 5.95 -12.04 13.09
C LEU A 58 6.78 -11.22 14.08
N TRP A 59 6.88 -9.91 13.81
CA TRP A 59 7.51 -8.93 14.69
C TRP A 59 6.59 -7.73 14.88
N LYS A 60 6.41 -7.32 16.13
CA LYS A 60 5.49 -6.21 16.46
C LYS A 60 5.97 -4.84 15.97
N SER A 61 7.25 -4.72 15.68
CA SER A 61 7.85 -3.48 15.18
C SER A 61 9.19 -3.75 14.49
N LEU A 62 9.66 -2.78 13.71
CA LEU A 62 10.99 -2.85 13.10
C LEU A 62 12.13 -3.00 14.14
N LYS A 63 11.94 -2.47 15.36
CA LYS A 63 12.93 -2.57 16.44
C LYS A 63 13.08 -4.00 16.96
N GLU A 64 12.01 -4.76 16.97
CA GLU A 64 12.00 -6.17 17.41
C GLU A 64 12.43 -7.14 16.31
N CYS A 65 12.46 -6.64 15.07
CA CYS A 65 12.87 -7.43 13.92
C CYS A 65 14.37 -7.74 14.00
N PRO A 66 14.77 -9.03 14.01
CA PRO A 66 16.20 -9.40 14.00
C PRO A 66 16.83 -8.94 12.67
N PRO A 67 18.14 -9.10 12.50
CA PRO A 67 18.75 -8.96 11.19
C PRO A 67 18.02 -9.84 10.17
N LEU A 68 17.37 -9.22 9.19
CA LEU A 68 16.67 -9.90 8.11
C LEU A 68 17.67 -10.39 7.06
N ALA A 69 17.23 -11.30 6.20
CA ALA A 69 17.97 -11.56 4.97
C ALA A 69 18.17 -10.23 4.20
N PRO A 70 19.33 -10.04 3.56
CA PRO A 70 19.63 -8.76 2.91
C PRO A 70 18.66 -8.47 1.76
N ARG A 71 18.04 -9.50 1.17
CA ARG A 71 17.13 -9.36 0.04
C ARG A 71 15.91 -10.27 0.19
N TYR A 72 14.75 -9.71 -0.15
CA TYR A 72 13.47 -10.43 -0.28
C TYR A 72 12.91 -10.27 -1.69
N ALA A 73 12.15 -11.28 -2.12
CA ALA A 73 11.53 -11.28 -3.44
C ALA A 73 10.52 -10.15 -3.61
N ALA A 74 9.80 -9.78 -2.54
CA ALA A 74 8.89 -8.64 -2.52
C ALA A 74 8.64 -8.15 -1.09
N ILE A 75 8.10 -6.93 -0.97
CA ILE A 75 7.42 -6.46 0.23
C ILE A 75 5.96 -6.16 -0.15
N THR A 76 5.01 -6.61 0.68
CA THR A 76 3.58 -6.45 0.45
C THR A 76 2.93 -5.53 1.49
N VAL A 77 1.90 -4.80 1.10
CA VAL A 77 1.08 -3.99 2.01
C VAL A 77 -0.40 -4.20 1.67
N ALA A 78 -1.15 -4.73 2.63
CA ALA A 78 -2.59 -4.95 2.50
C ALA A 78 -3.38 -3.66 2.73
N GLY A 79 -4.67 -3.67 2.40
CA GLY A 79 -5.56 -2.51 2.47
C GLY A 79 -6.09 -2.21 3.86
N VAL A 80 -7.05 -1.28 3.91
CA VAL A 80 -7.75 -0.83 5.12
C VAL A 80 -8.41 -1.99 5.85
N GLY A 81 -8.33 -1.97 7.17
CA GLY A 81 -8.99 -2.95 8.02
C GLY A 81 -8.33 -4.33 8.02
N SER A 82 -7.29 -4.56 7.23
CA SER A 82 -6.58 -5.82 7.27
C SER A 82 -5.89 -6.00 8.62
N SER A 83 -6.09 -7.17 9.21
CA SER A 83 -5.31 -7.63 10.36
C SER A 83 -4.01 -8.27 9.88
N ALA A 84 -3.25 -8.82 10.81
CA ALA A 84 -2.09 -9.66 10.48
C ALA A 84 -2.48 -10.87 9.60
N VAL A 85 -3.71 -11.39 9.75
CA VAL A 85 -4.25 -12.49 8.94
C VAL A 85 -4.44 -12.07 7.49
N GLY A 86 -5.12 -10.95 7.23
CA GLY A 86 -5.33 -10.45 5.86
C GLY A 86 -4.02 -10.04 5.18
N ALA A 87 -3.11 -9.41 5.93
CA ALA A 87 -1.78 -9.06 5.43
C ALA A 87 -0.96 -10.32 5.06
N ALA A 88 -1.01 -11.37 5.90
CA ALA A 88 -0.35 -12.64 5.63
C ALA A 88 -0.98 -13.38 4.44
N ALA A 89 -2.30 -13.30 4.26
CA ALA A 89 -2.99 -13.92 3.13
C ALA A 89 -2.58 -13.28 1.80
N LEU A 90 -2.55 -11.94 1.73
CA LEU A 90 -2.01 -11.25 0.56
C LEU A 90 -0.55 -11.63 0.30
N ALA A 91 0.27 -11.62 1.34
CA ALA A 91 1.69 -11.98 1.25
C ALA A 91 1.89 -13.42 0.75
N ARG A 92 1.06 -14.36 1.21
CA ARG A 92 1.10 -15.76 0.76
C ARG A 92 0.78 -15.87 -0.73
N ASN A 93 -0.22 -15.16 -1.23
CA ASN A 93 -0.53 -15.10 -2.65
C ASN A 93 0.66 -14.57 -3.48
N VAL A 94 1.36 -13.55 -2.97
CA VAL A 94 2.55 -13.00 -3.62
C VAL A 94 3.73 -13.97 -3.52
N ALA A 95 3.96 -14.59 -2.36
CA ALA A 95 5.00 -15.62 -2.19
C ALA A 95 4.78 -16.82 -3.12
N ASP A 96 3.53 -17.23 -3.34
CA ASP A 96 3.17 -18.30 -4.28
C ASP A 96 3.38 -17.88 -5.75
N ALA A 97 3.22 -16.60 -6.05
CA ALA A 97 3.54 -16.10 -7.38
C ALA A 97 5.04 -16.15 -7.66
N LEU A 98 5.87 -15.84 -6.66
CA LEU A 98 7.31 -15.71 -6.78
C LEU A 98 8.08 -17.00 -6.44
N GLY A 99 7.43 -17.96 -5.78
CA GLY A 99 8.07 -19.18 -5.27
C GLY A 99 9.11 -18.93 -4.17
N ALA A 100 9.03 -17.79 -3.47
CA ALA A 100 10.02 -17.35 -2.50
C ALA A 100 9.35 -16.59 -1.33
N PRO A 101 10.00 -16.52 -0.15
CA PRO A 101 9.51 -15.73 0.97
C PRO A 101 9.44 -14.24 0.65
N VAL A 102 8.41 -13.59 1.18
CA VAL A 102 8.18 -12.14 1.07
C VAL A 102 7.99 -11.52 2.45
N LEU A 103 8.20 -10.22 2.55
CA LEU A 103 7.81 -9.46 3.73
C LEU A 103 6.42 -8.86 3.55
N ALA A 104 5.72 -8.67 4.65
CA ALA A 104 4.49 -7.89 4.68
C ALA A 104 4.55 -6.85 5.80
N VAL A 105 4.00 -5.67 5.52
CA VAL A 105 3.74 -4.64 6.53
C VAL A 105 2.24 -4.58 6.78
N VAL A 106 1.84 -4.72 8.03
CA VAL A 106 0.44 -4.65 8.43
C VAL A 106 0.01 -3.19 8.50
N SER A 107 -0.95 -2.81 7.67
CA SER A 107 -1.48 -1.44 7.62
C SER A 107 -2.60 -1.18 8.64
N GLY A 108 -2.88 -2.15 9.47
CA GLY A 108 -4.00 -2.28 10.40
C GLY A 108 -4.54 -1.01 11.05
N HIS A 109 -5.66 -0.52 10.58
CA HIS A 109 -6.46 0.49 11.28
C HIS A 109 -7.71 -0.12 11.88
N GLY A 110 -8.11 0.38 13.06
CA GLY A 110 -9.35 -0.02 13.71
C GLY A 110 -10.59 0.44 12.94
N MET A 111 -11.74 -0.17 13.30
CA MET A 111 -13.05 0.22 12.80
C MET A 111 -13.37 1.71 13.05
N GLY A 112 -12.78 2.34 14.10
CA GLY A 112 -12.91 3.77 14.35
C GLY A 112 -12.29 4.63 13.24
N ASP A 113 -11.16 4.19 12.68
CA ASP A 113 -10.52 4.87 11.57
C ASP A 113 -11.26 4.60 10.25
N LEU A 114 -11.79 3.37 10.08
CA LEU A 114 -12.65 3.06 8.93
C LEU A 114 -13.93 3.91 8.94
N ALA A 115 -14.54 4.17 10.11
CA ALA A 115 -15.71 5.01 10.22
C ALA A 115 -15.37 6.49 9.99
N SER A 116 -14.24 6.99 10.49
CA SER A 116 -13.76 8.36 10.23
C SER A 116 -13.31 8.52 8.79
N GLU A 117 -12.70 7.49 8.21
CA GLU A 117 -12.33 7.43 6.80
C GLU A 117 -13.56 7.31 5.89
N ALA A 118 -14.58 6.51 6.26
CA ALA A 118 -15.83 6.40 5.52
C ALA A 118 -16.67 7.68 5.58
N MET A 119 -16.57 8.47 6.66
CA MET A 119 -17.26 9.76 6.79
C MET A 119 -16.51 10.95 6.18
N GLY A 120 -15.30 10.77 5.69
CA GLY A 120 -14.51 11.86 5.08
C GLY A 120 -13.08 11.48 4.71
N GLY A 121 -12.52 10.42 5.29
CA GLY A 121 -11.12 10.05 5.14
C GLY A 121 -10.80 9.33 3.82
N PHE A 122 -11.71 8.53 3.32
CA PHE A 122 -11.55 7.87 2.02
C PHE A 122 -11.55 8.88 0.87
N PHE A 123 -12.42 9.89 0.96
CA PHE A 123 -12.37 11.06 0.09
C PHE A 123 -11.10 11.90 0.33
N LEU A 124 -10.61 11.93 1.57
CA LEU A 124 -9.44 12.69 1.94
C LEU A 124 -8.15 12.10 1.36
N PHE A 125 -8.00 10.77 1.32
CA PHE A 125 -6.78 10.13 0.79
C PHE A 125 -6.65 10.27 -0.72
N GLY A 126 -7.72 10.08 -1.49
CA GLY A 126 -7.75 10.42 -2.92
C GLY A 126 -7.55 11.92 -3.15
N GLY A 127 -8.20 12.76 -2.34
CA GLY A 127 -8.07 14.21 -2.36
C GLY A 127 -6.68 14.69 -1.90
N LEU A 128 -6.11 14.12 -0.84
CA LEU A 128 -4.75 14.45 -0.38
C LEU A 128 -3.68 14.05 -1.40
N ASN A 129 -3.82 12.89 -2.03
CA ASN A 129 -2.92 12.48 -3.09
C ASN A 129 -3.06 13.38 -4.33
N ALA A 130 -4.27 13.79 -4.69
CA ALA A 130 -4.52 14.77 -5.75
C ALA A 130 -3.97 16.17 -5.41
N LEU A 131 -4.18 16.63 -4.17
CA LEU A 131 -3.62 17.90 -3.66
C LEU A 131 -2.09 17.86 -3.68
N ARG A 132 -1.46 16.78 -3.21
CA ARG A 132 -0.01 16.62 -3.23
C ARG A 132 0.56 16.80 -4.63
N HIS A 133 -0.05 16.16 -5.64
CA HIS A 133 0.43 16.27 -7.01
C HIS A 133 0.08 17.61 -7.65
N GLY A 134 -1.02 18.24 -7.25
CA GLY A 134 -1.33 19.63 -7.59
C GLY A 134 -0.24 20.57 -7.05
N PHE A 135 0.14 20.41 -5.79
CA PHE A 135 1.21 21.21 -5.17
C PHE A 135 2.59 20.88 -5.72
N ALA A 136 2.94 19.61 -5.97
CA ALA A 136 4.23 19.27 -6.59
C ALA A 136 4.35 19.74 -8.04
N SER A 137 3.22 19.88 -8.77
CA SER A 137 3.17 20.52 -10.07
C SER A 137 3.29 22.02 -9.96
N LEU A 138 2.62 22.63 -8.98
CA LEU A 138 2.68 24.04 -8.68
C LEU A 138 4.08 24.44 -8.21
N GLU A 139 4.71 23.65 -7.34
CA GLU A 139 6.07 23.86 -6.84
C GLU A 139 7.09 23.82 -8.00
N ARG A 140 6.98 22.85 -8.91
CA ARG A 140 7.82 22.80 -10.13
C ARG A 140 7.57 23.99 -11.06
N THR A 141 6.32 24.44 -11.17
CA THR A 141 5.96 25.61 -11.98
C THR A 141 6.44 26.88 -11.29
N MET A 142 6.32 26.99 -9.97
CA MET A 142 6.79 28.11 -9.19
C MET A 142 8.33 28.17 -9.13
N ASP A 143 9.01 27.04 -9.00
CA ASP A 143 10.48 26.97 -9.11
C ASP A 143 10.95 27.38 -10.50
N ALA A 144 10.24 27.01 -11.56
CA ALA A 144 10.50 27.47 -12.91
C ALA A 144 10.21 28.96 -13.12
N MET A 145 9.31 29.56 -12.33
CA MET A 145 8.99 30.98 -12.39
C MET A 145 9.83 31.85 -11.42
N THR A 146 10.32 31.28 -10.32
CA THR A 146 11.12 32.03 -9.30
C THR A 146 12.46 32.50 -9.83
N TRP A 147 13.04 31.84 -10.83
CA TRP A 147 14.25 32.34 -11.48
C TRP A 147 13.99 33.61 -12.34
N MET A 148 12.72 33.88 -12.70
CA MET A 148 12.31 35.08 -13.47
C MET A 148 11.97 36.26 -12.58
N LEU A 149 11.84 36.11 -11.26
CA LEU A 149 11.45 37.16 -10.33
C LEU A 149 12.66 37.78 -9.60
N PRO A 150 12.69 39.10 -9.40
CA PRO A 150 13.75 39.77 -8.64
C PRO A 150 13.86 39.17 -7.23
N LYS A 151 15.10 38.94 -6.74
CA LYS A 151 15.37 38.49 -5.37
C LYS A 151 14.74 39.47 -4.38
N GLY A 152 13.68 39.09 -3.74
CA GLY A 152 12.97 39.91 -2.72
C GLY A 152 11.45 39.92 -2.80
N SER A 153 10.86 39.58 -3.92
CA SER A 153 9.41 39.49 -4.09
C SER A 153 8.90 38.05 -3.88
N ARG A 154 8.86 37.59 -2.63
CA ARG A 154 8.09 36.37 -2.30
C ARG A 154 6.62 36.76 -2.21
N PRO A 155 5.73 36.11 -2.97
CA PRO A 155 4.30 36.31 -2.80
C PRO A 155 3.87 35.91 -1.39
N TRP A 156 2.89 36.56 -0.85
CA TRP A 156 2.24 36.45 0.47
C TRP A 156 1.59 35.08 0.79
N LEU A 157 1.96 34.01 0.15
CA LEU A 157 1.65 32.65 0.54
C LEU A 157 2.33 32.40 1.91
N GLY A 158 1.75 33.08 2.92
CA GLY A 158 2.17 32.99 4.29
C GLY A 158 2.27 31.55 4.70
N ASN A 159 3.39 31.18 5.30
CA ASN A 159 3.71 29.95 6.04
C ASN A 159 2.83 28.70 5.82
N PHE A 160 2.30 28.53 4.62
CA PHE A 160 1.64 27.32 4.20
C PHE A 160 2.77 26.37 3.79
N ASP A 161 3.27 25.63 4.77
CA ASP A 161 4.20 24.53 4.53
C ASP A 161 3.38 23.34 4.02
N PRO A 162 3.41 23.04 2.71
CA PRO A 162 2.76 21.86 2.17
C PRO A 162 3.24 20.58 2.87
N GLY A 163 4.47 20.61 3.42
CA GLY A 163 5.04 19.54 4.22
C GLY A 163 4.27 19.26 5.52
N GLN A 164 3.58 20.23 6.12
CA GLN A 164 2.83 20.00 7.37
C GLN A 164 1.52 19.25 7.17
N SER A 165 0.79 19.52 6.12
CA SER A 165 -0.46 18.78 5.80
C SER A 165 -0.19 17.33 5.42
N PHE A 166 0.99 17.02 4.87
CA PHE A 166 1.43 15.67 4.52
C PHE A 166 2.11 14.92 5.67
N GLN A 167 2.36 15.57 6.79
CA GLN A 167 2.97 14.92 7.94
C GLN A 167 2.05 13.89 8.61
N LEU A 168 0.73 13.99 8.47
CA LEU A 168 -0.20 13.06 9.14
C LEU A 168 -0.02 11.61 8.65
N SER A 169 0.14 11.38 7.35
CA SER A 169 0.41 10.03 6.82
C SER A 169 1.83 9.54 7.13
N ARG A 170 2.81 10.45 7.17
CA ARG A 170 4.20 10.13 7.58
C ARG A 170 4.34 9.70 9.03
N TYR A 171 3.36 9.99 9.89
CA TYR A 171 3.35 9.55 11.29
C TYR A 171 2.73 8.18 11.49
N SER A 172 2.05 7.60 10.49
CA SER A 172 1.49 6.28 10.62
C SER A 172 2.59 5.22 10.81
N LYS A 173 2.30 4.20 11.61
CA LYS A 173 3.31 3.19 11.96
C LYS A 173 3.66 2.28 10.79
N ASP A 174 2.71 2.03 9.90
CA ASP A 174 2.89 1.25 8.68
C ASP A 174 3.83 1.94 7.69
N VAL A 175 3.63 3.24 7.43
CA VAL A 175 4.55 4.03 6.59
C VAL A 175 5.96 4.07 7.19
N LYS A 176 6.08 4.27 8.52
CA LYS A 176 7.39 4.25 9.21
C LYS A 176 8.05 2.89 9.14
N ALA A 177 7.28 1.79 9.32
CA ALA A 177 7.82 0.44 9.24
C ALA A 177 8.34 0.14 7.83
N LEU A 178 7.55 0.45 6.79
CA LEU A 178 7.96 0.25 5.40
C LEU A 178 9.16 1.11 5.03
N THR A 179 9.15 2.41 5.39
CA THR A 179 10.29 3.31 5.14
C THR A 179 11.55 2.80 5.79
N GLY A 180 11.48 2.37 7.04
CA GLY A 180 12.64 1.84 7.77
C GLY A 180 13.14 0.51 7.22
N LEU A 181 12.26 -0.38 6.77
CA LEU A 181 12.67 -1.61 6.06
C LEU A 181 13.46 -1.27 4.80
N LEU A 182 12.95 -0.37 3.98
CA LEU A 182 13.57 0.02 2.71
C LEU A 182 14.87 0.81 2.91
N ALA A 183 14.95 1.63 3.97
CA ALA A 183 16.12 2.47 4.26
C ALA A 183 17.30 1.65 4.80
N GLU A 184 17.05 0.74 5.74
CA GLU A 184 18.10 0.23 6.61
C GLU A 184 18.26 -1.29 6.61
N ARG A 185 17.24 -2.04 6.16
CA ARG A 185 17.17 -3.47 6.46
C ARG A 185 17.16 -4.40 5.27
N VAL A 186 16.47 -4.04 4.19
CA VAL A 186 16.12 -5.00 3.14
C VAL A 186 16.27 -4.39 1.75
N GLU A 187 16.79 -5.19 0.83
CA GLU A 187 16.71 -4.93 -0.60
C GLU A 187 15.54 -5.69 -1.21
N THR A 188 14.81 -5.05 -2.08
CA THR A 188 13.76 -5.65 -2.90
C THR A 188 13.60 -4.86 -4.19
N ASP A 189 13.26 -5.56 -5.26
CA ASP A 189 12.93 -4.94 -6.54
C ASP A 189 11.42 -4.92 -6.79
N LEU A 190 10.62 -5.42 -5.83
CA LEU A 190 9.19 -5.51 -6.00
C LEU A 190 8.44 -5.07 -4.75
N LEU A 191 7.55 -4.09 -4.91
CA LEU A 191 6.55 -3.72 -3.92
C LEU A 191 5.17 -4.08 -4.47
N VAL A 192 4.34 -4.71 -3.65
CA VAL A 192 2.97 -5.09 -4.02
C VAL A 192 2.01 -4.54 -3.00
N GLY A 193 1.06 -3.73 -3.46
CA GLY A 193 0.04 -3.15 -2.60
C GLY A 193 -1.38 -3.54 -3.02
N HIS A 194 -2.30 -3.50 -2.06
CA HIS A 194 -3.72 -3.63 -2.31
C HIS A 194 -4.48 -2.48 -1.64
N SER A 195 -5.36 -1.81 -2.41
CA SER A 195 -6.23 -0.74 -1.89
C SER A 195 -5.42 0.37 -1.16
N LYS A 196 -5.70 0.66 0.11
CA LYS A 196 -4.92 1.61 0.94
C LYS A 196 -3.43 1.25 1.02
N GLY A 197 -3.06 -0.02 0.92
CA GLY A 197 -1.66 -0.44 0.91
C GLY A 197 -0.84 0.24 -0.19
N ASN A 198 -1.47 0.60 -1.31
CA ASN A 198 -0.84 1.34 -2.39
C ASN A 198 -0.45 2.77 -1.95
N LEU A 199 -1.29 3.41 -1.13
CA LEU A 199 -0.99 4.71 -0.55
C LEU A 199 0.18 4.63 0.45
N VAL A 200 0.19 3.60 1.31
CA VAL A 200 1.30 3.35 2.25
C VAL A 200 2.63 3.19 1.50
N ILE A 201 2.63 2.44 0.39
CA ILE A 201 3.81 2.30 -0.48
C ILE A 201 4.23 3.67 -1.05
N SER A 202 3.30 4.41 -1.61
CA SER A 202 3.57 5.76 -2.16
C SER A 202 4.19 6.67 -1.10
N GLU A 203 3.57 6.77 0.09
CA GLU A 203 4.06 7.62 1.17
C GLU A 203 5.44 7.18 1.68
N ALA A 204 5.69 5.89 1.80
CA ALA A 204 7.00 5.37 2.19
C ALA A 204 8.09 5.69 1.15
N LEU A 205 7.77 5.59 -0.13
CA LEU A 205 8.70 5.94 -1.21
C LEU A 205 9.01 7.43 -1.25
N TYR A 206 8.01 8.30 -1.01
CA TYR A 206 8.24 9.74 -0.89
C TYR A 206 9.05 10.08 0.38
N ALA A 207 8.79 9.40 1.50
CA ALA A 207 9.58 9.56 2.72
C ALA A 207 11.04 9.14 2.49
N LEU A 208 11.25 7.98 1.86
CA LEU A 208 12.58 7.48 1.52
C LEU A 208 13.32 8.46 0.59
N LYS A 209 12.65 8.99 -0.45
CA LYS A 209 13.20 9.99 -1.37
C LYS A 209 13.65 11.25 -0.64
N SER A 210 12.90 11.70 0.37
CA SER A 210 13.24 12.92 1.10
C SER A 210 14.32 12.71 2.15
N GLN A 211 14.32 11.58 2.87
CA GLN A 211 15.14 11.31 4.04
C GLN A 211 16.41 10.52 3.72
N HIS A 212 16.35 9.64 2.70
CA HIS A 212 17.42 8.68 2.33
C HIS A 212 17.69 8.72 0.83
N LYS A 213 18.02 9.91 0.30
CA LYS A 213 18.15 10.17 -1.16
C LYS A 213 19.03 9.17 -1.90
N ALA A 214 20.21 8.85 -1.36
CA ALA A 214 21.14 7.92 -2.00
C ALA A 214 20.57 6.50 -2.09
N ARG A 215 19.92 6.04 -1.00
CA ARG A 215 19.27 4.73 -0.95
C ARG A 215 18.09 4.67 -1.92
N PHE A 216 17.25 5.70 -1.94
CA PHE A 216 16.13 5.82 -2.88
C PHE A 216 16.63 5.76 -4.33
N ALA A 217 17.62 6.58 -4.68
CA ALA A 217 18.17 6.62 -6.04
C ALA A 217 18.79 5.29 -6.49
N ALA A 218 19.38 4.52 -5.58
CA ALA A 218 19.89 3.18 -5.88
C ALA A 218 18.73 2.19 -6.12
N MET A 219 17.70 2.23 -5.26
CA MET A 219 16.59 1.28 -5.31
C MET A 219 15.68 1.48 -6.53
N VAL A 220 15.33 2.72 -6.87
CA VAL A 220 14.33 3.00 -7.93
C VAL A 220 14.76 2.60 -9.32
N ARG A 221 16.04 2.32 -9.54
CA ARG A 221 16.55 1.89 -10.86
C ARG A 221 15.91 0.58 -11.31
N ASP A 222 15.76 -0.36 -10.38
CA ASP A 222 15.28 -1.71 -10.63
C ASP A 222 13.90 -1.97 -10.00
N LEU A 223 13.38 -1.00 -9.23
CA LEU A 223 12.13 -1.13 -8.50
C LEU A 223 10.93 -1.20 -9.44
N ARG A 224 10.12 -2.24 -9.23
CA ARG A 224 8.77 -2.41 -9.78
C ARG A 224 7.74 -2.27 -8.67
N VAL A 225 6.68 -1.52 -8.91
CA VAL A 225 5.53 -1.43 -8.01
C VAL A 225 4.32 -2.02 -8.73
N VAL A 226 3.64 -2.97 -8.10
CA VAL A 226 2.38 -3.52 -8.61
C VAL A 226 1.27 -3.19 -7.62
N THR A 227 0.27 -2.46 -8.09
CA THR A 227 -0.89 -2.07 -7.29
C THR A 227 -2.10 -2.91 -7.65
N PHE A 228 -2.89 -3.25 -6.68
CA PHE A 228 -4.19 -3.89 -6.86
C PHE A 228 -5.28 -3.02 -6.23
N GLY A 229 -6.38 -2.82 -6.93
CA GLY A 229 -7.59 -2.22 -6.41
C GLY A 229 -7.51 -0.72 -6.06
N ALA A 230 -6.47 0.00 -6.45
CA ALA A 230 -6.42 1.46 -6.43
C ALA A 230 -5.20 1.98 -7.20
N ARG A 231 -5.37 3.03 -8.00
CA ARG A 231 -4.33 3.69 -8.79
C ARG A 231 -3.83 4.92 -8.03
N ILE A 232 -2.65 4.80 -7.46
CA ILE A 232 -2.05 5.84 -6.60
C ILE A 232 -0.77 6.34 -7.25
N ALA A 233 -0.59 7.66 -7.31
CA ALA A 233 0.62 8.22 -7.87
C ALA A 233 1.85 7.89 -7.01
N MET A 234 2.84 7.31 -7.66
CA MET A 234 4.16 7.05 -7.08
C MET A 234 5.13 8.21 -7.38
N PRO A 235 6.27 8.31 -6.69
CA PRO A 235 7.33 9.24 -7.10
C PRO A 235 7.69 9.03 -8.58
N SER A 236 7.84 10.11 -9.34
CA SER A 236 8.12 10.06 -10.79
C SER A 236 9.42 9.37 -11.18
N ASP A 237 10.29 9.13 -10.21
CA ASP A 237 11.53 8.37 -10.38
C ASP A 237 11.27 6.86 -10.51
N VAL A 238 10.17 6.35 -9.95
CA VAL A 238 9.76 4.95 -10.10
C VAL A 238 9.21 4.77 -11.51
N LYS A 239 9.97 4.08 -12.36
CA LYS A 239 9.66 3.97 -13.80
C LYS A 239 8.68 2.84 -14.10
N THR A 240 8.65 1.81 -13.28
CA THR A 240 7.81 0.64 -13.49
C THR A 240 6.74 0.57 -12.41
N VAL A 241 5.57 1.09 -12.73
CA VAL A 241 4.35 0.94 -11.93
C VAL A 241 3.34 0.22 -12.79
N VAL A 242 2.69 -0.80 -12.25
CA VAL A 242 1.63 -1.55 -12.94
C VAL A 242 0.38 -1.52 -12.10
N ASP A 243 -0.65 -0.83 -12.58
CA ASP A 243 -1.92 -0.64 -11.91
C ASP A 243 -2.95 -1.70 -12.37
N VAL A 244 -3.24 -2.66 -11.48
CA VAL A 244 -4.18 -3.76 -11.71
C VAL A 244 -5.53 -3.43 -11.08
N MET A 245 -6.58 -3.42 -11.88
CA MET A 245 -7.94 -3.13 -11.43
C MET A 245 -8.91 -4.24 -11.84
N GLY A 246 -9.85 -4.57 -10.97
CA GLY A 246 -11.02 -5.34 -11.37
C GLY A 246 -11.90 -4.52 -12.33
N GLU A 247 -12.50 -5.17 -13.33
CA GLU A 247 -13.41 -4.50 -14.27
C GLU A 247 -14.61 -3.88 -13.55
N MET A 248 -15.10 -4.55 -12.50
CA MET A 248 -16.25 -4.14 -11.70
C MET A 248 -15.86 -3.45 -10.38
N ASP A 249 -14.59 -3.09 -10.22
CA ASP A 249 -14.06 -2.53 -8.97
C ASP A 249 -14.39 -1.04 -8.82
N THR A 250 -15.65 -0.75 -8.54
CA THR A 250 -16.13 0.63 -8.28
C THR A 250 -15.51 1.22 -7.01
N LEU A 251 -15.18 0.38 -6.01
CA LEU A 251 -14.54 0.81 -4.78
C LEU A 251 -13.10 1.28 -5.05
N GLY A 252 -12.37 0.50 -5.82
CA GLY A 252 -11.02 0.86 -6.25
C GLY A 252 -11.00 2.09 -7.16
N ASP A 253 -11.93 2.21 -8.09
CA ASP A 253 -12.04 3.38 -8.96
C ASP A 253 -12.28 4.67 -8.16
N PHE A 254 -13.15 4.59 -7.17
CA PHE A 254 -13.46 5.73 -6.31
C PHE A 254 -12.24 6.22 -5.52
N ASN A 255 -11.34 5.30 -5.15
CA ASN A 255 -10.11 5.59 -4.42
C ASN A 255 -8.90 5.87 -5.33
N SER A 256 -9.10 5.79 -6.61
CA SER A 256 -8.05 5.97 -7.61
C SER A 256 -7.97 7.42 -8.09
N ARG A 257 -6.80 7.80 -8.54
CA ARG A 257 -6.63 9.01 -9.32
C ARG A 257 -7.23 8.82 -10.71
N PRO A 258 -8.13 9.70 -11.15
CA PRO A 258 -8.80 9.58 -12.44
C PRO A 258 -7.84 9.78 -13.63
N ASP A 259 -6.73 10.47 -13.42
CA ASP A 259 -5.70 10.77 -14.42
C ASP A 259 -4.68 9.63 -14.62
N ILE A 260 -4.73 8.59 -13.81
CA ILE A 260 -3.88 7.39 -13.97
C ILE A 260 -4.70 6.31 -14.68
N ALA A 261 -4.20 5.83 -15.82
CA ALA A 261 -4.80 4.73 -16.55
C ALA A 261 -4.64 3.39 -15.81
N ARG A 262 -5.52 2.44 -16.11
CA ARG A 262 -5.35 1.04 -15.70
C ARG A 262 -4.39 0.36 -16.68
N ASP A 263 -3.36 -0.30 -16.19
CA ASP A 263 -2.45 -1.08 -17.04
C ASP A 263 -3.03 -2.48 -17.29
N VAL A 264 -3.63 -3.07 -16.25
CA VAL A 264 -4.24 -4.40 -16.33
C VAL A 264 -5.66 -4.34 -15.78
N THR A 265 -6.63 -4.75 -16.60
CA THR A 265 -8.02 -4.95 -16.18
C THR A 265 -8.30 -6.44 -16.03
N VAL A 266 -8.75 -6.85 -14.85
CA VAL A 266 -9.18 -8.24 -14.58
C VAL A 266 -10.66 -8.36 -14.90
N PRO A 267 -11.07 -9.13 -15.93
CA PRO A 267 -12.46 -9.23 -16.34
C PRO A 267 -13.37 -9.72 -15.22
N SER A 268 -14.54 -9.09 -15.10
CA SER A 268 -15.58 -9.41 -14.12
C SER A 268 -15.11 -9.40 -12.65
N ALA A 269 -13.90 -8.96 -12.35
CA ALA A 269 -13.40 -8.91 -10.98
C ALA A 269 -13.86 -7.65 -10.25
N TRP A 270 -14.09 -7.82 -8.96
CA TRP A 270 -14.38 -6.76 -8.02
C TRP A 270 -13.12 -6.44 -7.18
N HIS A 271 -13.29 -5.77 -6.03
CA HIS A 271 -12.19 -5.25 -5.19
C HIS A 271 -11.44 -6.32 -4.39
N HIS A 272 -12.05 -7.45 -4.10
CA HIS A 272 -11.48 -8.47 -3.20
C HIS A 272 -10.56 -9.47 -3.92
N THR A 273 -9.66 -10.05 -3.16
CA THR A 273 -8.70 -11.06 -3.62
C THR A 273 -9.03 -12.47 -3.11
N ASN A 274 -10.16 -12.64 -2.40
CA ASN A 274 -10.58 -13.91 -1.82
C ASN A 274 -11.06 -14.87 -2.90
N THR A 275 -10.30 -15.93 -3.17
CA THR A 275 -10.57 -16.93 -4.22
C THR A 275 -11.83 -17.76 -3.99
N ARG A 276 -12.36 -17.80 -2.76
CA ARG A 276 -13.64 -18.47 -2.45
C ARG A 276 -14.86 -17.69 -2.84
N LEU A 277 -14.73 -16.40 -3.06
CA LEU A 277 -15.81 -15.55 -3.49
C LEU A 277 -15.77 -15.38 -5.01
N PRO A 278 -16.93 -15.31 -5.70
CA PRO A 278 -16.96 -15.03 -7.12
C PRO A 278 -16.39 -13.64 -7.41
N ASN A 279 -15.91 -13.44 -8.61
CA ASN A 279 -15.45 -12.14 -9.09
C ASN A 279 -14.24 -11.58 -8.33
N HIS A 280 -13.36 -12.45 -7.81
CA HIS A 280 -12.13 -12.05 -7.13
C HIS A 280 -11.02 -11.66 -8.12
N VAL A 281 -10.08 -10.86 -7.64
CA VAL A 281 -8.81 -10.61 -8.33
C VAL A 281 -7.83 -11.74 -7.99
N PRO A 282 -7.45 -12.62 -8.93
CA PRO A 282 -6.57 -13.76 -8.67
C PRO A 282 -5.10 -13.32 -8.61
N VAL A 283 -4.69 -12.75 -7.47
CA VAL A 283 -3.39 -12.08 -7.27
C VAL A 283 -2.22 -12.93 -7.78
N THR A 284 -2.13 -14.19 -7.37
CA THR A 284 -1.02 -15.09 -7.75
C THR A 284 -0.88 -15.21 -9.27
N ARG A 285 -2.00 -15.40 -9.98
CA ARG A 285 -2.01 -15.55 -11.44
C ARG A 285 -1.67 -14.23 -12.14
N VAL A 286 -2.31 -13.15 -11.71
CA VAL A 286 -2.12 -11.84 -12.33
C VAL A 286 -0.68 -11.36 -12.12
N LEU A 287 -0.15 -11.52 -10.92
CA LEU A 287 1.22 -11.12 -10.63
C LEU A 287 2.24 -11.91 -11.47
N LYS A 288 2.06 -13.24 -11.64
CA LYS A 288 2.91 -14.04 -12.54
C LYS A 288 2.91 -13.50 -13.96
N ASN A 289 1.74 -13.15 -14.49
CA ASN A 289 1.62 -12.60 -15.84
C ASN A 289 2.29 -11.22 -15.97
N VAL A 290 2.08 -10.33 -15.00
CA VAL A 290 2.70 -9.00 -14.96
C VAL A 290 4.23 -9.07 -14.88
N LEU A 291 4.77 -10.07 -14.19
CA LEU A 291 6.22 -10.22 -14.04
C LEU A 291 6.89 -10.94 -15.20
N ALA A 292 6.13 -11.68 -16.01
CA ALA A 292 6.63 -12.40 -17.19
C ALA A 292 6.69 -11.53 -18.45
N GLY A 293 5.95 -10.44 -18.51
CA GLY A 293 5.92 -9.47 -19.61
C GLY A 293 6.79 -8.28 -19.31
#